data_01726354927e1c4058fa574bf09a4d31
#
_entry.id   01726354927e1c4058fa574bf09a4d31
#
_cell.length_a   1.000
_cell.length_b   1.000
_cell.length_c   1.000
_cell.angle_alpha   90.00
_cell.angle_beta   90.00
_cell.angle_gamma   90.00
#
_symmetry.space_group_name_H-M   'P 1'
#
loop_
_entity.id
_entity.type
_entity.pdbx_description
1 polymer ?
#
loop_
_entity_poly.entity_id
_entity_poly.type
_entity_poly.pdbx_seq_one_letter_code
_entity_poly.pdbx_strand_id
1 'polypeptide(L)'
;MSKSKKFVGQPILSQLLSCLPNNEIRLIAKNRNANRYYKKIPLQVHLITLLYGVLSHCNGLREICEGMLACEGKLNHLGLSKAPARSTLSDANTNRSWRIFEEIYMKMLKHYQSFLSDSRLKGLSISKLKAIDSTTIRLFSDLLQGVGRNPLTGKKKGGLKVHTLMDVSTGVADFVRITAAKVHDKKLMPLL
;
A
#
# COMPACT_ATOMS: atom_id res chain seq x y z
N MET A 1 -25.32 -4.38 22.20
CA MET A 1 -25.42 -4.29 20.73
C MET A 1 -24.95 -2.91 20.29
N SER A 2 -23.74 -2.83 19.73
CA SER A 2 -23.20 -1.57 19.19
C SER A 2 -23.98 -1.20 17.93
N LYS A 3 -24.68 -0.07 17.95
CA LYS A 3 -25.35 0.48 16.78
C LYS A 3 -24.29 0.75 15.71
N SER A 4 -24.34 0.02 14.61
CA SER A 4 -23.48 0.29 13.45
C SER A 4 -23.78 1.71 13.00
N LYS A 5 -22.83 2.60 13.18
CA LYS A 5 -22.88 3.97 12.67
C LYS A 5 -22.68 3.93 11.15
N LYS A 6 -23.68 3.45 10.42
CA LYS A 6 -23.74 3.65 8.98
C LYS A 6 -24.07 5.12 8.76
N PHE A 7 -23.07 5.92 8.44
CA PHE A 7 -23.29 7.29 8.02
C PHE A 7 -23.80 7.27 6.59
N VAL A 8 -25.11 7.38 6.44
CA VAL A 8 -25.75 7.58 5.14
C VAL A 8 -25.17 8.86 4.54
N GLY A 9 -24.59 8.77 3.34
CA GLY A 9 -24.02 9.91 2.61
C GLY A 9 -22.50 10.12 2.76
N GLN A 10 -21.78 9.33 3.58
CA GLN A 10 -20.32 9.39 3.58
C GLN A 10 -19.73 8.62 2.38
N PRO A 11 -18.69 9.19 1.70
CA PRO A 11 -17.99 8.48 0.67
C PRO A 11 -17.41 7.16 1.18
N ILE A 12 -17.44 6.11 0.37
CA ILE A 12 -16.91 4.77 0.74
C ILE A 12 -15.46 4.87 1.20
N LEU A 13 -14.65 5.67 0.51
CA LEU A 13 -13.26 5.90 0.89
C LEU A 13 -13.14 6.47 2.32
N SER A 14 -13.99 7.40 2.71
CA SER A 14 -14.00 7.96 4.08
C SER A 14 -14.29 6.87 5.11
N GLN A 15 -15.21 5.96 4.81
CA GLN A 15 -15.51 4.82 5.69
C GLN A 15 -14.33 3.87 5.81
N LEU A 16 -13.65 3.56 4.70
CA LEU A 16 -12.43 2.74 4.70
C LEU A 16 -11.30 3.41 5.50
N LEU A 17 -11.11 4.73 5.33
CA LEU A 17 -10.11 5.48 6.08
C LEU A 17 -10.40 5.52 7.59
N SER A 18 -11.66 5.40 8.00
CA SER A 18 -12.01 5.30 9.42
C SER A 18 -11.52 4.00 10.09
N CYS A 19 -11.22 2.96 9.30
CA CYS A 19 -10.63 1.72 9.77
C CYS A 19 -9.12 1.84 10.03
N LEU A 20 -8.46 2.94 9.62
CA LEU A 20 -7.04 3.12 9.90
C LEU A 20 -6.80 3.38 11.40
N PRO A 21 -5.77 2.77 11.99
CA PRO A 21 -5.39 2.99 13.38
C PRO A 21 -4.67 4.34 13.53
N ASN A 22 -5.42 5.43 13.48
CA ASN A 22 -4.90 6.79 13.41
C ASN A 22 -3.92 7.14 14.55
N ASN A 23 -4.13 6.60 15.76
CA ASN A 23 -3.23 6.82 16.89
C ASN A 23 -1.85 6.19 16.64
N GLU A 24 -1.81 4.96 16.12
CA GLU A 24 -0.57 4.27 15.75
C GLU A 24 0.16 5.02 14.63
N ILE A 25 -0.57 5.48 13.61
CA ILE A 25 0.01 6.25 12.51
C ILE A 25 0.63 7.56 13.02
N ARG A 26 -0.01 8.25 13.96
CA ARG A 26 0.54 9.46 14.60
C ARG A 26 1.79 9.16 15.41
N LEU A 27 1.83 8.06 16.15
CA LEU A 27 3.00 7.63 16.90
C LEU A 27 4.17 7.30 15.96
N ILE A 28 3.94 6.58 14.88
CA ILE A 28 4.94 6.30 13.86
C ILE A 28 5.46 7.60 13.25
N ALA A 29 4.56 8.52 12.90
CA ALA A 29 4.93 9.82 12.34
C ALA A 29 5.85 10.61 13.28
N LYS A 30 5.59 10.58 14.58
CA LYS A 30 6.41 11.22 15.61
C LYS A 30 7.76 10.52 15.78
N ASN A 31 7.76 9.21 15.97
CA ASN A 31 8.96 8.42 16.25
C ASN A 31 9.95 8.40 15.08
N ARG A 32 9.44 8.41 13.86
CA ARG A 32 10.25 8.41 12.64
C ARG A 32 10.53 9.81 12.09
N ASN A 33 10.07 10.88 12.78
CA ASN A 33 10.14 12.24 12.26
C ASN A 33 9.59 12.36 10.83
N ALA A 34 8.55 11.57 10.49
CA ALA A 34 8.06 11.40 9.13
C ALA A 34 7.47 12.69 8.53
N ASN A 35 7.15 13.67 9.35
CA ASN A 35 6.62 14.98 8.93
C ASN A 35 7.69 16.08 8.87
N ARG A 36 8.94 15.77 9.25
CA ARG A 36 10.03 16.72 9.14
C ARG A 36 10.27 17.07 7.68
N TYR A 37 10.29 18.34 7.34
CA TYR A 37 10.40 18.89 5.97
C TYR A 37 9.19 18.67 5.05
N TYR A 38 8.11 18.00 5.50
CA TYR A 38 6.91 17.69 4.69
C TYR A 38 5.68 18.51 5.13
N LYS A 39 5.82 19.83 5.34
CA LYS A 39 4.73 20.71 5.82
C LYS A 39 3.47 20.66 4.95
N LYS A 40 3.64 20.57 3.61
CA LYS A 40 2.53 20.57 2.64
C LYS A 40 1.88 19.19 2.48
N ILE A 41 2.59 18.10 2.81
CA ILE A 41 2.13 16.73 2.67
C ILE A 41 2.58 15.86 3.87
N PRO A 42 1.98 16.07 5.05
CA PRO A 42 2.23 15.21 6.21
C PRO A 42 2.01 13.74 5.88
N LEU A 43 2.51 12.84 6.71
CA LEU A 43 2.42 11.39 6.49
C LEU A 43 0.98 10.92 6.26
N GLN A 44 0.04 11.42 7.04
CA GLN A 44 -1.37 11.05 6.91
C GLN A 44 -1.95 11.47 5.55
N VAL A 45 -1.64 12.69 5.09
CA VAL A 45 -2.06 13.18 3.77
C VAL A 45 -1.46 12.32 2.67
N HIS A 46 -0.16 11.98 2.76
CA HIS A 46 0.50 11.12 1.79
C HIS A 46 -0.13 9.72 1.74
N LEU A 47 -0.36 9.11 2.91
CA LEU A 47 -0.99 7.78 3.00
C LEU A 47 -2.39 7.79 2.36
N ILE A 48 -3.24 8.77 2.71
CA ILE A 48 -4.58 8.90 2.16
C ILE A 48 -4.54 9.07 0.64
N THR A 49 -3.60 9.90 0.15
CA THR A 49 -3.43 10.15 -1.29
C THR A 49 -3.04 8.88 -2.04
N LEU A 50 -2.11 8.09 -1.50
CA LEU A 50 -1.71 6.82 -2.11
C LEU A 50 -2.85 5.79 -2.07
N LEU A 51 -3.57 5.69 -0.95
CA LEU A 51 -4.74 4.81 -0.84
C LEU A 51 -5.85 5.20 -1.82
N TYR A 52 -6.10 6.50 -1.99
CA TYR A 52 -7.01 6.98 -3.03
C TYR A 52 -6.56 6.49 -4.41
N GLY A 53 -5.28 6.64 -4.76
CA GLY A 53 -4.75 6.19 -6.04
C GLY A 53 -4.94 4.70 -6.28
N VAL A 54 -4.65 3.87 -5.28
CA VAL A 54 -4.81 2.40 -5.37
C VAL A 54 -6.28 2.01 -5.51
N LEU A 55 -7.14 2.56 -4.65
CA LEU A 55 -8.58 2.21 -4.62
C LEU A 55 -9.36 2.77 -5.81
N SER A 56 -8.89 3.86 -6.42
CA SER A 56 -9.46 4.45 -7.64
C SER A 56 -8.80 3.94 -8.91
N HIS A 57 -7.90 2.94 -8.82
CA HIS A 57 -7.18 2.35 -9.95
C HIS A 57 -6.42 3.38 -10.81
N CYS A 58 -5.88 4.43 -10.19
CA CYS A 58 -5.09 5.45 -10.91
C CYS A 58 -3.75 4.87 -11.43
N ASN A 59 -3.39 5.20 -12.67
CA ASN A 59 -2.17 4.70 -13.30
C ASN A 59 -0.90 5.49 -12.94
N GLY A 60 -1.04 6.65 -12.27
CA GLY A 60 0.11 7.46 -11.89
C GLY A 60 -0.24 8.68 -11.06
N LEU A 61 0.82 9.38 -10.58
CA LEU A 61 0.67 10.53 -9.67
C LEU A 61 -0.15 11.68 -10.26
N ARG A 62 -0.12 11.87 -11.58
CA ARG A 62 -0.94 12.91 -12.24
C ARG A 62 -2.42 12.61 -12.06
N GLU A 63 -2.83 11.39 -12.39
CA GLU A 63 -4.22 10.96 -12.31
C GLU A 63 -4.74 10.99 -10.87
N ILE A 64 -3.91 10.61 -9.89
CA ILE A 64 -4.22 10.75 -8.47
C ILE A 64 -4.53 12.21 -8.12
N CYS A 65 -3.66 13.14 -8.50
CA CYS A 65 -3.83 14.56 -8.16
C CYS A 65 -5.03 15.18 -8.87
N GLU A 66 -5.25 14.86 -10.14
CA GLU A 66 -6.39 15.33 -10.93
C GLU A 66 -7.72 14.79 -10.38
N GLY A 67 -7.76 13.49 -10.05
CA GLY A 67 -8.94 12.87 -9.44
C GLY A 67 -9.26 13.45 -8.06
N MET A 68 -8.26 13.71 -7.24
CA MET A 68 -8.46 14.38 -5.95
C MET A 68 -8.90 15.84 -6.12
N LEU A 69 -8.38 16.55 -7.12
CA LEU A 69 -8.80 17.92 -7.44
C LEU A 69 -10.27 17.95 -7.88
N ALA A 70 -10.69 16.97 -8.68
CA ALA A 70 -12.11 16.84 -9.05
C ALA A 70 -13.04 16.59 -7.86
N CYS A 71 -12.50 16.09 -6.75
CA CYS A 71 -13.22 15.92 -5.48
C CYS A 71 -13.10 17.14 -4.56
N GLU A 72 -12.63 18.31 -5.04
CA GLU A 72 -12.55 19.53 -4.26
C GLU A 72 -13.93 19.88 -3.68
N GLY A 73 -13.98 20.36 -2.45
CA GLY A 73 -15.22 20.54 -1.69
C GLY A 73 -15.69 19.30 -0.90
N LYS A 74 -15.24 18.09 -1.28
CA LYS A 74 -15.50 16.83 -0.54
C LYS A 74 -14.29 16.27 0.17
N LEU A 75 -13.12 16.87 0.00
CA LEU A 75 -11.86 16.41 0.58
C LEU A 75 -11.84 16.45 2.12
N ASN A 76 -12.64 17.30 2.74
CA ASN A 76 -12.83 17.35 4.19
C ASN A 76 -13.34 16.02 4.76
N HIS A 77 -14.14 15.27 4.02
CA HIS A 77 -14.59 13.92 4.42
C HIS A 77 -13.42 12.93 4.49
N LEU A 78 -12.32 13.20 3.80
CA LEU A 78 -11.10 12.43 3.86
C LEU A 78 -10.09 12.97 4.89
N GLY A 79 -10.44 14.03 5.62
CA GLY A 79 -9.54 14.72 6.53
C GLY A 79 -8.48 15.57 5.82
N LEU A 80 -8.74 15.97 4.57
CA LEU A 80 -7.83 16.77 3.75
C LEU A 80 -8.41 18.17 3.54
N SER A 81 -7.57 19.19 3.70
CA SER A 81 -7.96 20.59 3.44
C SER A 81 -7.91 20.96 1.95
N LYS A 82 -7.04 20.30 1.19
CA LYS A 82 -6.85 20.50 -0.25
C LYS A 82 -6.19 19.30 -0.90
N ALA A 83 -6.37 19.19 -2.22
CA ALA A 83 -5.64 18.19 -3.03
C ALA A 83 -4.13 18.50 -3.03
N PRO A 84 -3.26 17.47 -2.93
CA PRO A 84 -1.82 17.67 -3.03
C PRO A 84 -1.42 18.03 -4.46
N ALA A 85 -0.46 18.95 -4.61
CA ALA A 85 0.15 19.22 -5.90
C ALA A 85 1.03 18.05 -6.34
N ARG A 86 1.04 17.74 -7.65
CA ARG A 86 1.80 16.61 -8.21
C ARG A 86 3.29 16.65 -7.86
N SER A 87 3.94 17.83 -7.96
CA SER A 87 5.35 17.97 -7.59
C SER A 87 5.59 17.63 -6.12
N THR A 88 4.76 18.15 -5.23
CA THR A 88 4.85 17.88 -3.78
C THR A 88 4.63 16.39 -3.45
N LEU A 89 3.70 15.75 -4.14
CA LEU A 89 3.45 14.31 -4.00
C LEU A 89 4.64 13.50 -4.53
N SER A 90 5.20 13.88 -5.68
CA SER A 90 6.38 13.25 -6.28
C SER A 90 7.59 13.34 -5.35
N ASP A 91 7.87 14.52 -4.81
CA ASP A 91 8.98 14.74 -3.87
C ASP A 91 8.79 13.90 -2.59
N ALA A 92 7.58 13.87 -2.05
CA ALA A 92 7.29 13.06 -0.88
C ALA A 92 7.45 11.55 -1.17
N ASN A 93 7.03 11.10 -2.35
CA ASN A 93 7.14 9.70 -2.76
C ASN A 93 8.60 9.28 -3.00
N THR A 94 9.44 10.19 -3.49
CA THR A 94 10.86 9.94 -3.72
C THR A 94 11.66 9.93 -2.41
N ASN A 95 11.40 10.87 -1.50
CA ASN A 95 12.27 11.15 -0.37
C ASN A 95 11.79 10.52 0.95
N ARG A 96 10.48 10.20 1.09
CA ARG A 96 9.98 9.57 2.31
C ARG A 96 10.31 8.08 2.31
N SER A 97 10.90 7.61 3.41
CA SER A 97 11.27 6.19 3.54
C SER A 97 10.04 5.28 3.45
N TRP A 98 10.10 4.29 2.57
CA TRP A 98 9.07 3.24 2.42
C TRP A 98 8.85 2.42 3.71
N ARG A 99 9.89 2.31 4.57
CA ARG A 99 9.81 1.60 5.86
C ARG A 99 8.75 2.16 6.80
N ILE A 100 8.37 3.43 6.63
CA ILE A 100 7.28 4.04 7.40
C ILE A 100 5.95 3.40 7.04
N PHE A 101 5.72 3.15 5.76
CA PHE A 101 4.49 2.48 5.28
C PHE A 101 4.47 1.00 5.64
N GLU A 102 5.62 0.33 5.61
CA GLU A 102 5.78 -1.03 6.12
C GLU A 102 5.41 -1.12 7.60
N GLU A 103 5.91 -0.20 8.44
CA GLU A 103 5.59 -0.16 9.87
C GLU A 103 4.10 0.09 10.11
N ILE A 104 3.47 0.98 9.32
CA ILE A 104 2.02 1.20 9.36
C ILE A 104 1.28 -0.10 9.05
N TYR A 105 1.68 -0.80 7.99
CA TYR A 105 1.07 -2.08 7.59
C TYR A 105 1.18 -3.13 8.71
N MET A 106 2.35 -3.32 9.28
CA MET A 106 2.56 -4.27 10.37
C MET A 106 1.75 -3.92 11.63
N LYS A 107 1.58 -2.64 11.93
CA LYS A 107 0.72 -2.18 13.02
C LYS A 107 -0.76 -2.44 12.74
N MET A 108 -1.20 -2.25 11.49
CA MET A 108 -2.56 -2.60 11.09
C MET A 108 -2.81 -4.11 11.21
N LEU A 109 -1.90 -4.95 10.76
CA LEU A 109 -2.01 -6.40 10.92
C LEU A 109 -2.18 -6.78 12.39
N LYS A 110 -1.33 -6.25 13.27
CA LYS A 110 -1.43 -6.50 14.70
C LYS A 110 -2.75 -5.99 15.29
N HIS A 111 -3.21 -4.82 14.87
CA HIS A 111 -4.46 -4.24 15.36
C HIS A 111 -5.69 -5.09 15.01
N TYR A 112 -5.69 -5.70 13.83
CA TYR A 112 -6.80 -6.53 13.34
C TYR A 112 -6.57 -8.03 13.52
N GLN A 113 -5.49 -8.46 14.17
CA GLN A 113 -5.13 -9.88 14.29
C GLN A 113 -6.24 -10.72 14.94
N SER A 114 -6.91 -10.22 15.97
CA SER A 114 -8.03 -10.94 16.62
C SER A 114 -9.21 -11.12 15.68
N PHE A 115 -9.52 -10.11 14.87
CA PHE A 115 -10.58 -10.17 13.88
C PHE A 115 -10.25 -11.12 12.72
N LEU A 116 -8.98 -11.14 12.29
CA LEU A 116 -8.50 -12.02 11.22
C LEU A 116 -8.46 -13.49 11.67
N SER A 117 -8.09 -13.76 12.93
CA SER A 117 -8.00 -15.11 13.47
C SER A 117 -9.37 -15.79 13.68
N ASP A 118 -10.45 -15.00 13.80
CA ASP A 118 -11.81 -15.52 13.98
C ASP A 118 -12.46 -15.99 12.66
N SER A 119 -11.79 -15.79 11.50
CA SER A 119 -12.35 -16.10 10.22
C SER A 119 -12.32 -17.60 9.87
N ARG A 120 -13.49 -18.23 9.99
CA ARG A 120 -14.06 -19.31 9.14
C ARG A 120 -13.42 -20.69 9.08
N LEU A 121 -12.28 -20.99 9.67
CA LEU A 121 -11.66 -22.33 9.56
C LEU A 121 -11.49 -23.01 10.93
N LYS A 122 -12.49 -22.88 11.81
CA LYS A 122 -12.60 -23.69 13.02
C LYS A 122 -12.85 -25.15 12.63
N GLY A 123 -11.80 -25.90 12.43
CA GLY A 123 -11.94 -27.33 12.19
C GLY A 123 -10.87 -28.00 11.32
N LEU A 124 -10.10 -27.25 10.59
CA LEU A 124 -9.00 -27.78 9.80
C LEU A 124 -7.68 -27.17 10.29
N SER A 125 -6.68 -28.01 10.51
CA SER A 125 -5.31 -27.61 10.90
C SER A 125 -4.58 -26.80 9.78
N ILE A 126 -5.34 -26.00 9.02
CA ILE A 126 -4.88 -25.17 7.89
C ILE A 126 -4.30 -23.85 8.41
N SER A 127 -4.36 -23.58 9.71
CA SER A 127 -3.86 -22.34 10.34
C SER A 127 -2.35 -22.07 10.13
N LYS A 128 -1.64 -22.98 9.49
CA LYS A 128 -0.21 -22.84 9.17
C LYS A 128 0.09 -22.86 7.67
N LEU A 129 -0.93 -22.93 6.82
CA LEU A 129 -0.72 -22.97 5.38
C LEU A 129 -0.41 -21.56 4.84
N LYS A 130 0.78 -21.40 4.28
CA LYS A 130 1.21 -20.17 3.62
C LYS A 130 1.42 -20.41 2.14
N ALA A 131 0.95 -19.48 1.33
CA ALA A 131 1.16 -19.48 -0.11
C ALA A 131 2.20 -18.41 -0.48
N ILE A 132 3.10 -18.78 -1.37
CA ILE A 132 4.06 -17.85 -1.98
C ILE A 132 3.60 -17.60 -3.40
N ASP A 133 3.43 -16.33 -3.74
CA ASP A 133 3.17 -15.90 -5.10
C ASP A 133 4.07 -14.73 -5.48
N SER A 134 4.25 -14.51 -6.77
CA SER A 134 5.02 -13.38 -7.25
C SER A 134 4.38 -12.71 -8.45
N THR A 135 4.21 -11.41 -8.34
CA THR A 135 3.71 -10.56 -9.43
C THR A 135 4.85 -9.79 -10.08
N THR A 136 4.91 -9.80 -11.41
CA THR A 136 5.93 -9.06 -12.16
C THR A 136 5.36 -7.72 -12.63
N ILE A 137 5.98 -6.62 -12.20
CA ILE A 137 5.70 -5.27 -12.66
C ILE A 137 6.67 -4.93 -13.78
N ARG A 138 6.15 -4.67 -14.97
CA ARG A 138 6.98 -4.27 -16.11
C ARG A 138 7.41 -2.82 -15.97
N LEU A 139 8.69 -2.58 -16.21
CA LEU A 139 9.30 -1.24 -16.20
C LEU A 139 9.97 -0.96 -17.54
N PHE A 140 10.37 0.30 -17.77
CA PHE A 140 11.24 0.63 -18.89
C PHE A 140 12.55 -0.17 -18.83
N SER A 141 13.06 -0.55 -19.99
CA SER A 141 14.22 -1.46 -20.15
C SER A 141 15.47 -1.04 -19.38
N ASP A 142 15.60 0.25 -19.10
CA ASP A 142 16.82 0.83 -18.52
C ASP A 142 16.81 0.89 -16.99
N LEU A 143 15.68 0.62 -16.33
CA LEU A 143 15.54 0.78 -14.89
C LEU A 143 15.95 -0.46 -14.09
N LEU A 144 15.61 -1.65 -14.53
CA LEU A 144 15.96 -2.91 -13.86
C LEU A 144 15.95 -4.07 -14.86
N GLN A 145 16.90 -4.98 -14.74
CA GLN A 145 16.97 -6.14 -15.62
C GLN A 145 15.82 -7.11 -15.35
N GLY A 146 14.93 -7.22 -16.32
CA GLY A 146 13.86 -8.20 -16.36
C GLY A 146 14.30 -9.52 -17.02
N VAL A 147 13.36 -10.47 -17.10
CA VAL A 147 13.53 -11.74 -17.81
C VAL A 147 13.14 -11.56 -19.28
N GLY A 148 14.04 -12.00 -20.18
CA GLY A 148 13.83 -11.98 -21.62
C GLY A 148 14.10 -10.64 -22.31
N ARG A 149 13.96 -10.66 -23.63
CA ARG A 149 14.14 -9.50 -24.51
C ARG A 149 12.82 -9.07 -25.12
N ASN A 150 12.70 -7.79 -25.43
CA ASN A 150 11.57 -7.30 -26.21
C ASN A 150 11.67 -7.86 -27.66
N PRO A 151 10.66 -8.55 -28.17
CA PRO A 151 10.70 -9.15 -29.50
C PRO A 151 10.93 -8.13 -30.63
N LEU A 152 10.41 -6.89 -30.44
CA LEU A 152 10.49 -5.85 -31.45
C LEU A 152 11.83 -5.08 -31.43
N THR A 153 12.41 -4.86 -30.25
CA THR A 153 13.59 -3.99 -30.11
C THR A 153 14.86 -4.75 -29.73
N GLY A 154 14.77 -6.06 -29.45
CA GLY A 154 15.89 -6.86 -28.97
C GLY A 154 16.45 -6.47 -27.59
N LYS A 155 15.98 -5.35 -27.00
CA LYS A 155 16.45 -4.86 -25.71
C LYS A 155 15.94 -5.74 -24.56
N LYS A 156 16.72 -5.84 -23.48
CA LYS A 156 16.29 -6.53 -22.26
C LYS A 156 15.07 -5.84 -21.67
N LYS A 157 14.08 -6.62 -21.25
CA LYS A 157 12.89 -6.08 -20.57
C LYS A 157 13.28 -5.65 -19.15
N GLY A 158 12.88 -4.44 -18.77
CA GLY A 158 12.93 -4.00 -17.37
C GLY A 158 11.77 -4.58 -16.56
N GLY A 159 12.02 -4.90 -15.31
CA GLY A 159 10.94 -5.37 -14.44
C GLY A 159 11.34 -5.54 -12.98
N LEU A 160 10.34 -5.32 -12.13
CA LEU A 160 10.36 -5.66 -10.72
C LEU A 160 9.54 -6.93 -10.50
N LYS A 161 9.94 -7.74 -9.55
CA LYS A 161 9.13 -8.86 -9.05
C LYS A 161 8.78 -8.57 -7.59
N VAL A 162 7.49 -8.60 -7.30
CA VAL A 162 6.95 -8.49 -5.94
C VAL A 162 6.62 -9.92 -5.48
N HIS A 163 7.40 -10.42 -4.55
CA HIS A 163 7.17 -11.71 -3.92
C HIS A 163 6.33 -11.49 -2.67
N THR A 164 5.25 -12.23 -2.55
CA THR A 164 4.30 -12.11 -1.45
C THR A 164 4.16 -13.47 -0.78
N LEU A 165 4.36 -13.52 0.53
CA LEU A 165 3.97 -14.65 1.36
C LEU A 165 2.63 -14.32 2.00
N MET A 166 1.64 -15.11 1.70
CA MET A 166 0.26 -14.90 2.17
C MET A 166 -0.17 -16.03 3.09
N ASP A 167 -0.81 -15.68 4.18
CA ASP A 167 -1.54 -16.64 4.99
C ASP A 167 -2.83 -17.04 4.26
N VAL A 168 -2.97 -18.30 3.94
CA VAL A 168 -4.12 -18.82 3.15
C VAL A 168 -5.42 -18.72 3.94
N SER A 169 -5.36 -18.78 5.27
CA SER A 169 -6.54 -18.74 6.13
C SER A 169 -7.15 -17.34 6.23
N THR A 170 -6.31 -16.33 6.27
CA THR A 170 -6.73 -14.93 6.43
C THR A 170 -6.75 -14.15 5.11
N GLY A 171 -6.04 -14.62 4.09
CA GLY A 171 -5.83 -13.90 2.83
C GLY A 171 -4.92 -12.68 2.98
N VAL A 172 -4.15 -12.59 4.05
CA VAL A 172 -3.31 -11.44 4.38
C VAL A 172 -1.86 -11.73 4.04
N ALA A 173 -1.16 -10.74 3.51
CA ALA A 173 0.26 -10.82 3.20
C ALA A 173 1.10 -10.64 4.47
N ASP A 174 1.77 -11.70 4.91
CA ASP A 174 2.68 -11.65 6.07
C ASP A 174 4.04 -11.04 5.71
N PHE A 175 4.46 -11.24 4.47
CA PHE A 175 5.75 -10.79 4.00
C PHE A 175 5.65 -10.35 2.53
N VAL A 176 6.30 -9.23 2.23
CA VAL A 176 6.40 -8.71 0.86
C VAL A 176 7.86 -8.35 0.58
N ARG A 177 8.42 -8.82 -0.52
CA ARG A 177 9.76 -8.46 -0.96
C ARG A 177 9.79 -8.09 -2.43
N ILE A 178 10.46 -7.00 -2.73
CA ILE A 178 10.64 -6.52 -4.10
C ILE A 178 12.06 -6.82 -4.55
N THR A 179 12.19 -7.45 -5.72
CA THR A 179 13.46 -7.78 -6.36
C THR A 179 13.44 -7.44 -7.84
N ALA A 180 14.59 -7.54 -8.51
CA ALA A 180 14.60 -7.51 -9.97
C ALA A 180 13.83 -8.73 -10.51
N ALA A 181 13.10 -8.58 -11.63
CA ALA A 181 12.23 -9.61 -12.17
C ALA A 181 12.95 -10.94 -12.52
N LYS A 182 14.27 -10.91 -12.68
CA LYS A 182 15.09 -12.10 -12.93
C LYS A 182 15.27 -13.01 -11.71
N VAL A 183 14.94 -12.55 -10.50
CA VAL A 183 15.11 -13.33 -9.27
C VAL A 183 14.00 -14.36 -9.17
N HIS A 184 14.39 -15.62 -9.00
CA HIS A 184 13.44 -16.73 -8.86
C HIS A 184 12.94 -16.85 -7.42
N ASP A 185 11.68 -17.24 -7.23
CA ASP A 185 11.02 -17.34 -5.91
C ASP A 185 11.75 -18.29 -4.95
N LYS A 186 12.32 -19.38 -5.49
CA LYS A 186 13.14 -20.33 -4.71
C LYS A 186 14.30 -19.68 -3.95
N LYS A 187 14.86 -18.57 -4.43
CA LYS A 187 15.94 -17.86 -3.74
C LYS A 187 15.50 -17.13 -2.48
N LEU A 188 14.22 -16.94 -2.30
CA LEU A 188 13.65 -16.26 -1.13
C LEU A 188 13.20 -17.24 -0.05
N MET A 189 13.00 -18.52 -0.37
CA MET A 189 12.58 -19.53 0.60
C MET A 189 13.46 -19.60 1.88
N PRO A 190 14.79 -19.45 1.83
CA PRO A 190 15.61 -19.46 3.02
C PRO A 190 15.45 -18.22 3.93
N LEU A 191 14.73 -17.19 3.46
CA LEU A 191 14.52 -15.92 4.17
C LEU A 191 13.13 -15.82 4.81
N LEU A 192 12.29 -16.83 4.61
CA LEU A 192 10.91 -16.96 5.11
C LEU A 192 10.85 -17.91 6.29
#